data_b330b17615f7d3a176e1612a913fdafc
#
_entry.id   b330b17615f7d3a176e1612a913fdafc
#
_cell.length_a   1.000
_cell.length_b   1.000
_cell.length_c   1.000
_cell.angle_alpha   90.00
_cell.angle_beta   90.00
_cell.angle_gamma   90.00
#
_symmetry.space_group_name_H-M   'P 1'
#
loop_
_entity.id
_entity.type
_entity.pdbx_description
1 polymer ?
#
loop_
_entity_poly.entity_id
_entity_poly.type
_entity_poly.pdbx_seq_one_letter_code
_entity_poly.pdbx_strand_id
1 'polypeptide(L)'
;MQLWLKTLIRNSFFQVGIGLLITMIFGGIVLQLLETGDISKGDNPFWWAIVTMTTVGYGDFSPETPEGRVFAVFIMFAGITLVSLLTASISSIFVAQKIREGKGLEKLNISDHIVLCGWNSNTGNLINSIQKLNHEKHL
;
A
#
# COMPACT_ATOMS: atom_id res chain seq x y z
N MET A 1 -2.54 -23.67 -4.73
CA MET A 1 -2.69 -22.92 -3.45
C MET A 1 -1.36 -22.47 -2.86
N GLN A 2 -0.31 -23.31 -2.81
CA GLN A 2 1.01 -22.93 -2.22
C GLN A 2 1.80 -21.85 -2.98
N LEU A 3 1.72 -21.79 -4.30
CA LEU A 3 2.43 -20.78 -5.12
C LEU A 3 1.89 -19.38 -4.94
N TRP A 4 0.59 -19.25 -4.78
CA TRP A 4 -0.10 -17.96 -4.58
C TRP A 4 0.24 -17.35 -3.21
N LEU A 5 0.25 -18.17 -2.16
CA LEU A 5 0.71 -17.76 -0.83
C LEU A 5 2.16 -17.26 -0.81
N LYS A 6 3.08 -17.97 -1.51
CA LYS A 6 4.49 -17.55 -1.60
C LYS A 6 4.67 -16.21 -2.31
N THR A 7 3.83 -15.91 -3.30
CA THR A 7 3.88 -14.63 -4.01
C THR A 7 3.34 -13.48 -3.16
N LEU A 8 2.26 -13.72 -2.40
CA LEU A 8 1.70 -12.76 -1.45
C LEU A 8 2.68 -12.45 -0.31
N ILE A 9 3.27 -13.49 0.30
CA ILE A 9 4.23 -13.33 1.41
C ILE A 9 5.51 -12.61 0.94
N ARG A 10 5.86 -12.65 -0.34
CA ARG A 10 7.03 -11.94 -0.90
C ARG A 10 6.73 -10.47 -1.23
N ASN A 11 5.50 -10.03 -1.11
CA ASN A 11 5.12 -8.64 -1.34
C ASN A 11 5.34 -7.83 -0.04
N SER A 12 6.25 -6.87 -0.06
CA SER A 12 6.56 -6.00 1.09
C SER A 12 5.32 -5.35 1.71
N PHE A 13 4.36 -4.95 0.89
CA PHE A 13 3.09 -4.39 1.35
C PHE A 13 2.32 -5.37 2.25
N PHE A 14 2.24 -6.64 1.85
CA PHE A 14 1.54 -7.67 2.61
C PHE A 14 2.26 -8.03 3.91
N GLN A 15 3.61 -8.06 3.87
CA GLN A 15 4.43 -8.31 5.06
C GLN A 15 4.23 -7.23 6.11
N VAL A 16 4.23 -5.95 5.70
CA VAL A 16 4.01 -4.83 6.62
C VAL A 16 2.60 -4.85 7.18
N GLY A 17 1.58 -5.16 6.37
CA GLY A 17 0.20 -5.31 6.83
C GLY A 17 0.04 -6.41 7.88
N ILE A 18 0.67 -7.57 7.67
CA ILE A 18 0.70 -8.66 8.67
C ILE A 18 1.44 -8.20 9.93
N GLY A 19 2.58 -7.51 9.77
CA GLY A 19 3.34 -6.97 10.90
C GLY A 19 2.49 -6.03 11.77
N LEU A 20 1.71 -5.15 11.16
CA LEU A 20 0.77 -4.27 11.86
C LEU A 20 -0.29 -5.06 12.65
N LEU A 21 -0.90 -6.06 12.03
CA LEU A 21 -1.91 -6.90 12.69
C LEU A 21 -1.30 -7.68 13.87
N ILE A 22 -0.12 -8.26 13.69
CA ILE A 22 0.58 -8.99 14.76
C ILE A 22 0.91 -8.04 15.91
N THR A 23 1.47 -6.87 15.61
CA THR A 23 1.83 -5.88 16.64
C THR A 23 0.61 -5.38 17.40
N MET A 24 -0.52 -5.17 16.71
CA MET A 24 -1.79 -4.77 17.32
C MET A 24 -2.32 -5.86 18.27
N ILE A 25 -2.38 -7.11 17.80
CA ILE A 25 -2.88 -8.23 18.61
C ILE A 25 -1.96 -8.47 19.80
N PHE A 26 -0.65 -8.53 19.56
CA PHE A 26 0.35 -8.71 20.62
C PHE A 26 0.32 -7.57 21.62
N GLY A 27 0.25 -6.32 21.15
CA GLY A 27 0.16 -5.14 22.00
C GLY A 27 -1.09 -5.14 22.88
N GLY A 28 -2.25 -5.48 22.30
CA GLY A 28 -3.50 -5.59 23.05
C GLY A 28 -3.44 -6.68 24.12
N ILE A 29 -2.95 -7.89 23.77
CA ILE A 29 -2.84 -9.00 24.74
C ILE A 29 -1.90 -8.64 25.88
N VAL A 30 -0.73 -8.07 25.61
CA VAL A 30 0.25 -7.73 26.65
C VAL A 30 -0.30 -6.63 27.55
N LEU A 31 -0.94 -5.59 27.01
CA LEU A 31 -1.57 -4.56 27.82
C LEU A 31 -2.70 -5.11 28.68
N GLN A 32 -3.51 -6.02 28.17
CA GLN A 32 -4.55 -6.68 28.96
C GLN A 32 -3.99 -7.43 30.17
N LEU A 33 -2.76 -7.94 30.08
CA LEU A 33 -2.08 -8.66 31.18
C LEU A 33 -1.36 -7.72 32.14
N LEU A 34 -0.85 -6.58 31.65
CA LEU A 34 -0.07 -5.63 32.47
C LEU A 34 -0.95 -4.60 33.20
N GLU A 35 -2.10 -4.29 32.63
CA GLU A 35 -3.01 -3.27 33.16
C GLU A 35 -4.18 -3.90 33.91
N THR A 36 -4.70 -3.16 34.90
CA THR A 36 -5.84 -3.61 35.74
C THR A 36 -7.04 -2.66 35.64
N GLY A 37 -6.86 -1.51 35.00
CA GLY A 37 -7.89 -0.47 34.84
C GLY A 37 -8.88 -0.72 33.71
N ASP A 38 -9.58 0.32 33.29
CA ASP A 38 -10.57 0.23 32.21
C ASP A 38 -9.97 -0.14 30.84
N ILE A 39 -8.69 0.20 30.64
CA ILE A 39 -7.94 -0.18 29.45
C ILE A 39 -7.80 -1.69 29.26
N SER A 40 -7.80 -2.49 30.34
CA SER A 40 -7.67 -3.95 30.28
C SER A 40 -8.97 -4.68 30.01
N LYS A 41 -10.12 -3.98 30.00
CA LYS A 41 -11.44 -4.58 29.85
C LYS A 41 -11.83 -4.78 28.39
N GLY A 42 -12.35 -5.98 28.08
CA GLY A 42 -12.91 -6.28 26.76
C GLY A 42 -11.94 -6.05 25.62
N ASP A 43 -12.34 -5.22 24.66
CA ASP A 43 -11.57 -4.86 23.45
C ASP A 43 -10.77 -3.54 23.58
N ASN A 44 -10.87 -2.86 24.71
CA ASN A 44 -10.18 -1.58 24.94
C ASN A 44 -8.66 -1.63 24.70
N PRO A 45 -7.92 -2.70 25.08
CA PRO A 45 -6.48 -2.75 24.82
C PRO A 45 -6.14 -2.78 23.33
N PHE A 46 -6.95 -3.48 22.53
CA PHE A 46 -6.79 -3.55 21.08
C PHE A 46 -7.18 -2.22 20.41
N TRP A 47 -8.26 -1.60 20.89
CA TRP A 47 -8.66 -0.26 20.47
C TRP A 47 -7.54 0.75 20.73
N TRP A 48 -6.99 0.75 21.95
CA TRP A 48 -5.87 1.62 22.29
C TRP A 48 -4.66 1.38 21.38
N ALA A 49 -4.34 0.11 21.11
CA ALA A 49 -3.21 -0.23 20.24
C ALA A 49 -3.40 0.33 18.83
N ILE A 50 -4.59 0.17 18.21
CA ILE A 50 -4.89 0.72 16.88
C ILE A 50 -4.77 2.24 16.88
N VAL A 51 -5.43 2.90 17.83
CA VAL A 51 -5.50 4.37 17.90
C VAL A 51 -4.11 4.96 18.12
N THR A 52 -3.28 4.30 18.92
CA THR A 52 -1.91 4.72 19.20
C THR A 52 -0.98 4.46 18.03
N MET A 53 -1.00 3.25 17.42
CA MET A 53 -0.16 2.90 16.28
C MET A 53 -0.47 3.76 15.04
N THR A 54 -1.74 4.14 14.86
CA THR A 54 -2.15 5.03 13.76
C THR A 54 -1.93 6.51 14.06
N THR A 55 -1.39 6.84 15.24
CA THR A 55 -1.11 8.21 15.69
C THR A 55 -2.36 9.10 15.87
N VAL A 56 -3.55 8.53 15.95
CA VAL A 56 -4.81 9.25 16.18
C VAL A 56 -4.88 9.76 17.62
N GLY A 57 -4.67 8.89 18.63
CA GLY A 57 -4.51 9.24 20.04
C GLY A 57 -5.72 9.95 20.62
N TYR A 58 -6.90 9.33 20.63
CA TYR A 58 -8.11 9.96 21.24
C TYR A 58 -7.93 10.28 22.73
N GLY A 59 -7.06 9.57 23.45
CA GLY A 59 -6.81 9.81 24.88
C GLY A 59 -7.94 9.27 25.77
N ASP A 60 -8.82 8.45 25.25
CA ASP A 60 -9.92 7.80 25.95
C ASP A 60 -9.39 6.69 26.90
N PHE A 61 -8.35 5.98 26.48
CA PHE A 61 -7.62 5.01 27.29
C PHE A 61 -6.13 5.30 27.26
N SER A 62 -5.45 5.03 28.40
CA SER A 62 -3.99 5.12 28.49
C SER A 62 -3.48 4.18 29.57
N PRO A 63 -2.26 3.59 29.38
CA PRO A 63 -1.63 2.78 30.40
C PRO A 63 -1.39 3.56 31.70
N GLU A 64 -1.79 2.98 32.82
CA GLU A 64 -1.64 3.59 34.15
C GLU A 64 -0.46 2.98 34.92
N THR A 65 -0.18 1.69 34.70
CA THR A 65 0.92 1.01 35.38
C THR A 65 2.28 1.41 34.79
N PRO A 66 3.35 1.44 35.62
CA PRO A 66 4.71 1.73 35.13
C PRO A 66 5.14 0.74 34.02
N GLU A 67 4.86 -0.55 34.21
CA GLU A 67 5.19 -1.62 33.27
C GLU A 67 4.43 -1.44 31.94
N GLY A 68 3.13 -1.14 32.01
CA GLY A 68 2.29 -0.84 30.86
C GLY A 68 2.77 0.38 30.10
N ARG A 69 3.20 1.45 30.79
CA ARG A 69 3.77 2.65 30.15
C ARG A 69 5.06 2.36 29.42
N VAL A 70 5.97 1.58 30.00
CA VAL A 70 7.21 1.16 29.33
C VAL A 70 6.90 0.33 28.10
N PHE A 71 5.98 -0.63 28.21
CA PHE A 71 5.57 -1.44 27.08
C PHE A 71 4.88 -0.61 25.99
N ALA A 72 4.05 0.36 26.37
CA ALA A 72 3.38 1.28 25.45
C ALA A 72 4.39 2.03 24.57
N VAL A 73 5.53 2.47 25.12
CA VAL A 73 6.59 3.13 24.34
C VAL A 73 7.10 2.21 23.23
N PHE A 74 7.32 0.91 23.48
CA PHE A 74 7.72 -0.04 22.43
C PHE A 74 6.66 -0.17 21.35
N ILE A 75 5.37 -0.27 21.71
CA ILE A 75 4.27 -0.32 20.75
C ILE A 75 4.18 0.95 19.91
N MET A 76 4.38 2.13 20.50
CA MET A 76 4.40 3.41 19.79
C MET A 76 5.50 3.43 18.73
N PHE A 77 6.74 3.06 19.06
CA PHE A 77 7.84 3.03 18.09
C PHE A 77 7.63 1.98 17.01
N ALA A 78 7.16 0.78 17.37
CA ALA A 78 6.84 -0.27 16.41
C ALA A 78 5.72 0.17 15.46
N GLY A 79 4.65 0.77 15.99
CA GLY A 79 3.52 1.26 15.22
C GLY A 79 3.92 2.35 14.23
N ILE A 80 4.62 3.39 14.66
CA ILE A 80 5.10 4.48 13.79
C ILE A 80 5.98 3.91 12.68
N THR A 81 6.89 3.00 13.01
CA THR A 81 7.78 2.37 12.03
C THR A 81 6.98 1.59 10.98
N LEU A 82 6.05 0.74 11.40
CA LEU A 82 5.27 -0.09 10.50
C LEU A 82 4.31 0.74 9.62
N VAL A 83 3.66 1.77 10.18
CA VAL A 83 2.80 2.67 9.41
C VAL A 83 3.61 3.47 8.39
N SER A 84 4.81 3.93 8.76
CA SER A 84 5.72 4.61 7.84
C SER A 84 6.17 3.70 6.69
N LEU A 85 6.50 2.43 6.98
CA LEU A 85 6.83 1.43 5.96
C LEU A 85 5.65 1.11 5.05
N LEU A 86 4.42 1.07 5.58
CA LEU A 86 3.21 0.89 4.81
C LEU A 86 3.02 2.04 3.82
N THR A 87 3.12 3.28 4.29
CA THR A 87 3.01 4.49 3.47
C THR A 87 4.09 4.52 2.38
N ALA A 88 5.34 4.20 2.72
CA ALA A 88 6.44 4.11 1.75
C ALA A 88 6.18 3.02 0.69
N SER A 89 5.63 1.87 1.10
CA SER A 89 5.29 0.78 0.17
C SER A 89 4.20 1.18 -0.82
N ILE A 90 3.16 1.89 -0.35
CA ILE A 90 2.10 2.43 -1.21
C ILE A 90 2.69 3.46 -2.18
N SER A 91 3.48 4.41 -1.67
CA SER A 91 4.11 5.45 -2.48
C SER A 91 5.00 4.86 -3.58
N SER A 92 5.75 3.80 -3.28
CA SER A 92 6.63 3.13 -4.25
C SER A 92 5.88 2.53 -5.44
N ILE A 93 4.64 2.04 -5.22
CA ILE A 93 3.79 1.50 -6.30
C ILE A 93 3.41 2.62 -7.27
N PHE A 94 2.98 3.78 -6.76
CA PHE A 94 2.62 4.92 -7.59
C PHE A 94 3.82 5.47 -8.38
N VAL A 95 4.98 5.57 -7.73
CA VAL A 95 6.22 6.02 -8.39
C VAL A 95 6.63 5.05 -9.49
N ALA A 96 6.61 3.74 -9.23
CA ALA A 96 6.92 2.72 -10.22
C ALA A 96 5.97 2.77 -11.43
N GLN A 97 4.67 3.00 -11.19
CA GLN A 97 3.69 3.18 -12.25
C GLN A 97 4.01 4.41 -13.10
N LYS A 98 4.27 5.57 -12.49
CA LYS A 98 4.63 6.80 -13.20
C LYS A 98 5.91 6.67 -14.03
N ILE A 99 6.92 5.97 -13.51
CA ILE A 99 8.15 5.68 -14.26
C ILE A 99 7.85 4.81 -15.49
N ARG A 100 6.97 3.81 -15.37
CA ARG A 100 6.59 2.94 -16.49
C ARG A 100 5.82 3.71 -17.56
N GLU A 101 4.86 4.55 -17.17
CA GLU A 101 4.13 5.45 -18.06
C GLU A 101 5.12 6.36 -18.83
N GLY A 102 6.02 7.03 -18.12
CA GLY A 102 7.01 7.93 -18.73
C GLY A 102 8.03 7.24 -19.66
N LYS A 103 8.23 5.92 -19.51
CA LYS A 103 9.07 5.11 -20.41
C LYS A 103 8.30 4.47 -21.57
N GLY A 104 7.02 4.74 -21.72
CA GLY A 104 6.19 4.13 -22.75
C GLY A 104 5.99 2.62 -22.59
N LEU A 105 6.17 2.08 -21.36
CA LEU A 105 6.03 0.66 -21.06
C LEU A 105 4.59 0.28 -20.66
N GLU A 106 3.62 1.14 -20.94
CA GLU A 106 2.22 0.81 -20.76
C GLU A 106 1.76 -0.27 -21.72
N LYS A 107 0.96 -1.18 -21.22
CA LYS A 107 0.23 -2.11 -22.08
C LYS A 107 -0.93 -1.33 -22.72
N LEU A 108 -0.72 -0.90 -23.94
CA LEU A 108 -1.79 -0.35 -24.75
C LEU A 108 -2.74 -1.49 -25.13
N ASN A 109 -3.93 -1.48 -24.56
CA ASN A 109 -4.98 -2.43 -24.90
C ASN A 109 -5.80 -1.90 -26.09
N ILE A 110 -5.10 -1.68 -27.23
CA ILE A 110 -5.66 -1.15 -28.47
C ILE A 110 -5.69 -2.31 -29.45
N SER A 111 -6.86 -2.57 -30.05
CA SER A 111 -7.04 -3.48 -31.17
C SER A 111 -7.15 -2.69 -32.49
N ASP A 112 -6.82 -3.31 -33.61
CA ASP A 112 -6.94 -2.76 -34.96
C ASP A 112 -6.24 -1.40 -35.18
N HIS A 113 -4.99 -1.32 -34.74
CA HIS A 113 -4.17 -0.12 -34.88
C HIS A 113 -2.97 -0.36 -35.80
N ILE A 114 -2.53 0.71 -36.44
CA ILE A 114 -1.33 0.74 -37.28
C ILE A 114 -0.19 1.32 -36.44
N VAL A 115 0.93 0.61 -36.32
CA VAL A 115 2.12 1.07 -35.61
C VAL A 115 3.13 1.66 -36.60
N LEU A 116 3.47 2.92 -36.43
CA LEU A 116 4.42 3.62 -37.24
C LEU A 116 5.75 3.71 -36.47
N CYS A 117 6.77 3.00 -36.94
CA CYS A 117 8.08 2.97 -36.29
C CYS A 117 9.04 3.91 -37.02
N GLY A 118 9.44 4.99 -36.32
CA GLY A 118 10.32 6.02 -36.83
C GLY A 118 9.60 7.28 -37.36
N TRP A 119 10.30 8.40 -37.34
CA TRP A 119 9.79 9.68 -37.85
C TRP A 119 10.77 10.28 -38.84
N ASN A 120 10.30 10.58 -40.05
CA ASN A 120 11.08 11.25 -41.11
C ASN A 120 10.22 12.32 -41.81
N SER A 121 10.83 13.06 -42.77
CA SER A 121 10.16 14.12 -43.51
C SER A 121 8.92 13.66 -44.30
N ASN A 122 8.81 12.37 -44.64
CA ASN A 122 7.68 11.83 -45.42
C ASN A 122 6.60 11.19 -44.54
N THR A 123 6.80 11.12 -43.23
CA THR A 123 5.87 10.46 -42.29
C THR A 123 4.48 11.11 -42.32
N GLY A 124 4.42 12.45 -42.45
CA GLY A 124 3.15 13.18 -42.55
C GLY A 124 2.33 12.78 -43.79
N ASN A 125 2.99 12.64 -44.95
CA ASN A 125 2.34 12.21 -46.18
C ASN A 125 1.83 10.75 -46.09
N LEU A 126 2.58 9.88 -45.45
CA LEU A 126 2.22 8.49 -45.20
C LEU A 126 0.95 8.40 -44.32
N ILE A 127 0.89 9.16 -43.23
CA ILE A 127 -0.28 9.20 -42.34
C ILE A 127 -1.52 9.66 -43.10
N ASN A 128 -1.41 10.72 -43.86
CA ASN A 128 -2.54 11.23 -44.68
C ASN A 128 -3.02 10.19 -45.71
N SER A 129 -2.09 9.43 -46.33
CA SER A 129 -2.45 8.37 -47.29
C SER A 129 -3.16 7.21 -46.58
N ILE A 130 -2.71 6.79 -45.41
CA ILE A 130 -3.35 5.72 -44.62
C ILE A 130 -4.76 6.15 -44.17
N GLN A 131 -4.91 7.40 -43.73
CA GLN A 131 -6.24 7.93 -43.35
C GLN A 131 -7.22 7.95 -44.50
N LYS A 132 -6.78 8.32 -45.69
CA LYS A 132 -7.64 8.27 -46.92
C LYS A 132 -8.08 6.87 -47.25
N LEU A 133 -7.17 5.90 -47.23
CA LEU A 133 -7.48 4.49 -47.50
C LEU A 133 -8.44 3.88 -46.47
N ASN A 134 -8.35 4.31 -45.22
CA ASN A 134 -9.24 3.82 -44.16
C ASN A 134 -10.65 4.44 -44.28
N HIS A 135 -10.73 5.68 -44.73
CA HIS A 135 -12.03 6.35 -45.00
C HIS A 135 -12.78 5.73 -46.18
N GLU A 136 -12.06 5.29 -47.24
CA GLU A 136 -12.66 4.60 -48.41
C GLU A 136 -13.10 3.18 -48.10
N LYS A 137 -12.62 2.55 -47.06
CA LYS A 137 -13.01 1.18 -46.63
C LYS A 137 -14.29 1.12 -45.79
N HIS A 138 -14.76 2.26 -45.31
CA HIS A 138 -15.95 2.40 -44.48
C HIS A 138 -17.10 3.13 -45.17
N LEU A 139 -17.02 3.37 -46.50
CA LEU A 139 -18.08 3.77 -47.38
C LEU A 139 -18.52 2.58 -48.25
#